data_c097aa30bb64959afc81bb6f42178e57
#
_entry.id   c097aa30bb64959afc81bb6f42178e57
#
_cell.length_a   1.000
_cell.length_b   1.000
_cell.length_c   1.000
_cell.angle_alpha   90.00
_cell.angle_beta   90.00
_cell.angle_gamma   90.00
#
_symmetry.space_group_name_H-M   'P 1'
#
loop_
_entity.id
_entity.type
_entity.pdbx_description
1 polymer ?
#
loop_
_entity_poly.entity_id
_entity_poly.type
_entity_poly.pdbx_seq_one_letter_code
_entity_poly.pdbx_strand_id
1 'polypeptide(L)'
;MNALRKLLATGRTIVAPGATDALSAKLIEAHGFDCVYIGSYATAASRFAIPDTGLLSLDELVEQARTIVEAVKLPVIADAEGGFHDAPEIWRTVQAFERAGVAAIHLEDHTGAG
;
A
#
# COMPACT_ATOMS: atom_id res chain seq x y z
N MET A 1 11.97 -8.71 -12.93
CA MET A 1 11.57 -7.29 -12.68
C MET A 1 10.06 -7.24 -12.56
N ASN A 2 9.53 -6.68 -11.47
CA ASN A 2 8.09 -6.65 -11.28
C ASN A 2 7.39 -5.66 -12.23
N ALA A 3 6.06 -5.74 -12.29
CA ALA A 3 5.27 -4.91 -13.21
C ALA A 3 5.44 -3.41 -12.96
N LEU A 4 5.59 -2.99 -11.70
CA LEU A 4 5.79 -1.58 -11.37
C LEU A 4 7.13 -1.08 -11.89
N ARG A 5 8.21 -1.85 -11.75
CA ARG A 5 9.52 -1.46 -12.29
C ARG A 5 9.48 -1.30 -13.80
N LYS A 6 8.73 -2.17 -14.49
CA LYS A 6 8.53 -2.05 -15.93
C LYS A 6 7.79 -0.76 -16.30
N LEU A 7 6.76 -0.40 -15.54
CA LEU A 7 6.03 0.85 -15.75
C LEU A 7 6.92 2.06 -15.53
N LEU A 8 7.69 2.07 -14.44
CA LEU A 8 8.61 3.18 -14.13
C LEU A 8 9.68 3.33 -15.21
N ALA A 9 10.14 2.23 -15.80
CA ALA A 9 11.16 2.26 -16.85
C ALA A 9 10.66 2.90 -18.16
N THR A 10 9.35 3.06 -18.34
CA THR A 10 8.80 3.72 -19.54
C THR A 10 9.06 5.22 -19.58
N GLY A 11 9.41 5.84 -18.45
CA GLY A 11 9.57 7.29 -18.34
C GLY A 11 8.27 8.07 -18.27
N ARG A 12 7.11 7.41 -18.39
CA ARG A 12 5.80 8.05 -18.24
C ARG A 12 5.50 8.29 -16.75
N THR A 13 4.72 9.33 -16.48
CA THR A 13 4.15 9.54 -15.14
C THR A 13 3.13 8.44 -14.88
N ILE A 14 3.30 7.73 -13.77
CA ILE A 14 2.37 6.68 -13.35
C ILE A 14 1.37 7.29 -12.38
N VAL A 15 0.09 7.17 -12.71
CA VAL A 15 -0.99 7.60 -11.82
C VAL A 15 -1.49 6.39 -11.04
N ALA A 16 -1.40 6.46 -9.71
CA ALA A 16 -1.81 5.38 -8.82
C ALA A 16 -2.96 5.84 -7.92
N PRO A 17 -4.21 5.72 -8.37
CA PRO A 17 -5.36 6.10 -7.54
C PRO A 17 -5.43 5.26 -6.26
N GLY A 18 -5.92 5.87 -5.18
CA GLY A 18 -6.06 5.19 -3.90
C GLY A 18 -7.29 4.29 -3.85
N ALA A 19 -7.13 3.09 -3.31
CA ALA A 19 -8.22 2.16 -3.05
C ALA A 19 -8.39 1.97 -1.54
N THR A 20 -9.63 1.87 -1.10
CA THR A 20 -9.98 1.60 0.30
C THR A 20 -10.48 0.18 0.52
N ASP A 21 -10.80 -0.53 -0.56
CA ASP A 21 -11.31 -1.90 -0.51
C ASP A 21 -11.11 -2.59 -1.86
N ALA A 22 -11.49 -3.86 -1.93
CA ALA A 22 -11.38 -4.65 -3.15
C ALA A 22 -12.26 -4.06 -4.28
N LEU A 23 -13.43 -3.55 -3.96
CA LEU A 23 -14.33 -2.98 -4.96
C LEU A 23 -13.73 -1.75 -5.62
N SER A 24 -13.22 -0.79 -4.82
CA SER A 24 -12.60 0.40 -5.39
C SER A 24 -11.34 0.06 -6.21
N ALA A 25 -10.57 -0.94 -5.79
CA ALA A 25 -9.42 -1.42 -6.56
C ALA A 25 -9.85 -1.96 -7.93
N LYS A 26 -10.92 -2.76 -7.97
CA LYS A 26 -11.46 -3.28 -9.24
C LYS A 26 -11.98 -2.17 -10.14
N LEU A 27 -12.58 -1.13 -9.57
CA LEU A 27 -13.03 0.03 -10.36
C LEU A 27 -11.84 0.78 -10.95
N ILE A 28 -10.76 0.96 -10.20
CA ILE A 28 -9.51 1.55 -10.71
C ILE A 28 -9.00 0.74 -11.90
N GLU A 29 -8.94 -0.57 -11.75
CA GLU A 29 -8.48 -1.45 -12.83
C GLU A 29 -9.38 -1.36 -14.06
N ALA A 30 -10.70 -1.37 -13.86
CA ALA A 30 -11.67 -1.29 -14.94
C ALA A 30 -11.60 0.03 -15.72
N HIS A 31 -11.17 1.11 -15.08
CA HIS A 31 -11.03 2.42 -15.71
C HIS A 31 -9.68 2.62 -16.41
N GLY A 32 -8.84 1.60 -16.48
CA GLY A 32 -7.63 1.63 -17.29
C GLY A 32 -6.42 2.25 -16.63
N PHE A 33 -6.41 2.44 -15.32
CA PHE A 33 -5.23 2.89 -14.61
C PHE A 33 -4.19 1.76 -14.53
N ASP A 34 -2.92 2.13 -14.37
CA ASP A 34 -1.80 1.18 -14.40
C ASP A 34 -1.35 0.70 -13.03
N CYS A 35 -1.80 1.33 -11.95
CA CYS A 35 -1.31 1.07 -10.60
C CYS A 35 -2.38 1.44 -9.57
N VAL A 36 -2.32 0.80 -8.40
CA VAL A 36 -3.21 1.08 -7.27
C VAL A 36 -2.37 1.48 -6.06
N TYR A 37 -2.83 2.47 -5.32
CA TYR A 37 -2.20 2.91 -4.07
C TYR A 37 -3.10 2.58 -2.87
N ILE A 38 -2.48 2.19 -1.75
CA ILE A 38 -3.18 1.97 -0.48
C ILE A 38 -2.58 2.93 0.55
N GLY A 39 -3.39 3.90 1.00
CA GLY A 39 -2.98 4.85 2.02
C GLY A 39 -3.45 4.42 3.41
N SER A 40 -2.65 4.69 4.44
CA SER A 40 -3.03 4.40 5.83
C SER A 40 -4.16 5.30 6.31
N TYR A 41 -4.15 6.58 5.90
CA TYR A 41 -5.24 7.51 6.22
C TYR A 41 -6.59 6.98 5.73
N ALA A 42 -6.67 6.64 4.46
CA ALA A 42 -7.91 6.15 3.86
C ALA A 42 -8.34 4.81 4.47
N THR A 43 -7.39 3.94 4.76
CA THR A 43 -7.67 2.65 5.41
C THR A 43 -8.22 2.85 6.83
N ALA A 44 -7.59 3.73 7.62
CA ALA A 44 -8.06 4.03 8.98
C ALA A 44 -9.47 4.61 8.96
N ALA A 45 -9.71 5.58 8.09
CA ALA A 45 -11.01 6.25 7.99
C ALA A 45 -12.10 5.31 7.48
N SER A 46 -11.83 4.61 6.39
CA SER A 46 -12.83 3.82 5.69
C SER A 46 -13.14 2.50 6.40
N ARG A 47 -12.11 1.80 6.88
CA ARG A 47 -12.26 0.47 7.43
C ARG A 47 -12.62 0.48 8.92
N PHE A 48 -12.08 1.45 9.68
CA PHE A 48 -12.19 1.48 11.12
C PHE A 48 -12.84 2.75 11.68
N ALA A 49 -13.04 3.78 10.86
CA ALA A 49 -13.57 5.08 11.28
C ALA A 49 -12.73 5.70 12.41
N ILE A 50 -11.40 5.59 12.30
CA ILE A 50 -10.45 6.16 13.25
C ILE A 50 -9.50 7.13 12.54
N PRO A 51 -8.91 8.10 13.29
CA PRO A 51 -7.98 9.05 12.70
C PRO A 51 -6.63 8.43 12.33
N ASP A 52 -5.90 9.09 11.42
CA ASP A 52 -4.56 8.68 11.01
C ASP A 52 -3.50 9.20 11.99
N THR A 53 -3.43 8.58 13.15
CA THR A 53 -2.52 8.96 14.23
C THR A 53 -1.66 7.78 14.71
N GLY A 54 -1.33 6.86 13.80
CA GLY A 54 -0.51 5.69 14.14
C GLY A 54 -1.27 4.60 14.87
N LEU A 55 -2.59 4.55 14.74
CA LEU A 55 -3.43 3.59 15.46
C LEU A 55 -3.54 2.22 14.77
N LEU A 56 -3.24 2.16 13.46
CA LEU A 56 -3.29 0.90 12.72
C LEU A 56 -2.07 0.05 13.06
N SER A 57 -2.29 -1.25 13.21
CA SER A 57 -1.21 -2.21 13.37
C SER A 57 -0.64 -2.61 12.02
N LEU A 58 0.56 -3.19 12.03
CA LEU A 58 1.17 -3.78 10.85
C LEU A 58 0.24 -4.84 10.24
N ASP A 59 -0.33 -5.71 11.07
CA ASP A 59 -1.19 -6.79 10.60
C ASP A 59 -2.44 -6.26 9.90
N GLU A 60 -3.02 -5.17 10.41
CA GLU A 60 -4.18 -4.56 9.79
C GLU A 60 -3.87 -3.99 8.41
N LEU A 61 -2.73 -3.30 8.27
CA LEU A 61 -2.31 -2.77 6.97
C LEU A 61 -1.91 -3.85 5.98
N VAL A 62 -1.23 -4.89 6.44
CA VAL A 62 -0.84 -6.03 5.60
C VAL A 62 -2.09 -6.79 5.12
N GLU A 63 -3.09 -6.98 5.98
CA GLU A 63 -4.34 -7.64 5.58
C GLU A 63 -5.11 -6.83 4.55
N GLN A 64 -5.17 -5.50 4.72
CA GLN A 64 -5.75 -4.60 3.72
C GLN A 64 -5.02 -4.74 2.38
N ALA A 65 -3.69 -4.75 2.42
CA ALA A 65 -2.88 -4.90 1.21
C ALA A 65 -3.14 -6.23 0.52
N ARG A 66 -3.19 -7.32 1.28
CA ARG A 66 -3.46 -8.66 0.72
C ARG A 66 -4.80 -8.70 0.02
N THR A 67 -5.84 -8.19 0.65
CA THR A 67 -7.19 -8.17 0.10
C THR A 67 -7.24 -7.43 -1.24
N ILE A 68 -6.57 -6.29 -1.32
CA ILE A 68 -6.57 -5.47 -2.53
C ILE A 68 -5.70 -6.11 -3.62
N VAL A 69 -4.52 -6.62 -3.26
CA VAL A 69 -3.63 -7.31 -4.22
C VAL A 69 -4.34 -8.50 -4.87
N GLU A 70 -5.08 -9.27 -4.09
CA GLU A 70 -5.81 -10.44 -4.61
C GLU A 70 -6.97 -10.07 -5.53
N ALA A 71 -7.49 -8.84 -5.41
CA ALA A 71 -8.64 -8.40 -6.20
C ALA A 71 -8.26 -7.93 -7.61
N VAL A 72 -7.02 -7.52 -7.85
CA VAL A 72 -6.60 -6.90 -9.12
C VAL A 72 -5.32 -7.53 -9.64
N LYS A 73 -5.07 -7.32 -10.94
CA LYS A 73 -3.80 -7.71 -11.59
C LYS A 73 -2.78 -6.56 -11.61
N LEU A 74 -3.23 -5.34 -11.34
CA LEU A 74 -2.36 -4.17 -11.33
C LEU A 74 -1.34 -4.25 -10.19
N PRO A 75 -0.15 -3.67 -10.38
CA PRO A 75 0.77 -3.50 -9.25
C PRO A 75 0.18 -2.60 -8.19
N VAL A 76 0.45 -2.91 -6.93
CA VAL A 76 -0.09 -2.19 -5.77
C VAL A 76 1.07 -1.61 -4.97
N ILE A 77 0.97 -0.33 -4.64
CA ILE A 77 1.90 0.38 -3.76
C ILE A 77 1.18 0.58 -2.43
N ALA A 78 1.81 0.19 -1.32
CA ALA A 78 1.22 0.31 0.01
C ALA A 78 2.00 1.29 0.88
N ASP A 79 1.29 2.03 1.70
CA ASP A 79 1.87 2.84 2.76
C ASP A 79 2.23 1.93 3.94
N ALA A 80 3.49 1.88 4.30
CA ALA A 80 4.00 1.14 5.46
C ALA A 80 4.32 2.06 6.63
N GLU A 81 3.83 3.30 6.60
CA GLU A 81 4.03 4.31 7.65
C GLU A 81 5.52 4.43 8.02
N GLY A 82 5.85 4.48 9.31
CA GLY A 82 7.24 4.55 9.78
C GLY A 82 7.93 3.20 9.87
N GLY A 83 7.27 2.11 9.44
CA GLY A 83 7.85 0.78 9.37
C GLY A 83 7.53 -0.15 10.54
N PHE A 84 6.82 0.32 11.58
CA PHE A 84 6.31 -0.47 12.72
C PHE A 84 7.38 -1.09 13.65
N HIS A 85 8.63 -1.10 13.25
CA HIS A 85 9.74 -1.66 14.01
C HIS A 85 10.88 -0.66 14.10
N ASP A 86 11.76 -0.84 15.06
CA ASP A 86 13.03 -0.11 15.11
C ASP A 86 13.89 -0.46 13.90
N ALA A 87 14.82 0.42 13.56
CA ALA A 87 15.63 0.29 12.35
C ALA A 87 16.24 -1.11 12.11
N PRO A 88 16.80 -1.80 13.12
CA PRO A 88 17.36 -3.13 12.89
C PRO A 88 16.33 -4.18 12.49
N GLU A 89 15.05 -3.95 12.79
CA GLU A 89 13.97 -4.92 12.58
C GLU A 89 13.04 -4.56 11.41
N ILE A 90 13.32 -3.46 10.71
CA ILE A 90 12.43 -2.96 9.65
C ILE A 90 12.25 -3.98 8.51
N TRP A 91 13.20 -4.86 8.30
CA TRP A 91 13.12 -5.90 7.28
C TRP A 91 11.90 -6.81 7.48
N ARG A 92 11.43 -6.96 8.71
CA ARG A 92 10.24 -7.77 9.01
C ARG A 92 8.98 -7.16 8.42
N THR A 93 8.89 -5.84 8.48
CA THR A 93 7.79 -5.09 7.84
C THR A 93 7.85 -5.24 6.33
N VAL A 94 9.02 -5.07 5.74
CA VAL A 94 9.21 -5.24 4.29
C VAL A 94 8.79 -6.63 3.85
N GLN A 95 9.22 -7.67 4.56
CA GLN A 95 8.82 -9.05 4.24
C GLN A 95 7.32 -9.27 4.34
N ALA A 96 6.68 -8.70 5.37
CA ALA A 96 5.24 -8.88 5.56
C ALA A 96 4.45 -8.31 4.36
N PHE A 97 4.81 -7.12 3.90
CA PHE A 97 4.18 -6.53 2.71
C PHE A 97 4.54 -7.28 1.42
N GLU A 98 5.77 -7.74 1.31
CA GLU A 98 6.21 -8.54 0.16
C GLU A 98 5.39 -9.83 0.05
N ARG A 99 5.17 -10.52 1.15
CA ARG A 99 4.35 -11.74 1.20
C ARG A 99 2.88 -11.46 0.87
N ALA A 100 2.41 -10.26 1.18
CA ALA A 100 1.05 -9.85 0.79
C ALA A 100 0.94 -9.59 -0.72
N GLY A 101 2.06 -9.44 -1.42
CA GLY A 101 2.10 -9.32 -2.87
C GLY A 101 2.19 -7.90 -3.39
N VAL A 102 2.47 -6.90 -2.55
CA VAL A 102 2.63 -5.52 -3.03
C VAL A 102 3.90 -5.38 -3.88
N ALA A 103 3.85 -4.47 -4.83
CA ALA A 103 4.97 -4.19 -5.73
C ALA A 103 5.97 -3.20 -5.13
N ALA A 104 5.52 -2.34 -4.21
CA ALA A 104 6.34 -1.36 -3.53
C ALA A 104 5.67 -0.89 -2.25
N ILE A 105 6.45 -0.29 -1.37
CA ILE A 105 5.96 0.35 -0.15
C ILE A 105 6.54 1.76 -0.02
N HIS A 106 5.81 2.62 0.70
CA HIS A 106 6.34 3.87 1.20
C HIS A 106 6.78 3.69 2.65
N LEU A 107 8.00 4.12 2.98
CA LEU A 107 8.49 4.18 4.35
C LEU A 107 8.75 5.64 4.69
N GLU A 108 8.17 6.11 5.78
CA GLU A 108 8.37 7.46 6.27
C GLU A 108 9.62 7.52 7.15
N ASP A 109 10.42 8.56 7.00
CA ASP A 109 11.69 8.72 7.71
C ASP A 109 11.66 9.88 8.72
N HIS A 110 10.49 10.16 9.28
CA HIS A 110 10.33 11.16 10.34
C HIS A 110 10.03 10.50 11.69
N THR A 111 10.14 11.29 12.77
CA THR A 111 9.78 10.84 14.11
C THR A 111 8.28 11.09 14.36
N GLY A 112 7.65 10.13 15.06
CA GLY A 112 6.23 10.23 15.41
C GLY A 112 5.29 9.83 14.29
N ALA A 113 3.99 9.79 14.62
CA ALA A 113 2.93 9.47 13.69
C ALA A 113 2.29 10.77 13.18
N GLY A 114 2.11 10.88 11.93
CA GLY A 114 1.39 12.00 11.32
C GLY A 114 2.20 12.93 10.46
#